data_468033f0b68917459171888bca6cd358
#
_entry.id   468033f0b68917459171888bca6cd358
#
_cell.length_a   1.000
_cell.length_b   1.000
_cell.length_c   1.000
_cell.angle_alpha   90.00
_cell.angle_beta   90.00
_cell.angle_gamma   90.00
#
_symmetry.space_group_name_H-M   'P 1'
#
loop_
_entity.id
_entity.type
_entity.pdbx_description
1 polymer ?
#
loop_
_entity_poly.entity_id
_entity_poly.type
_entity_poly.pdbx_seq_one_letter_code
_entity_poly.pdbx_strand_id
1 'polypeptide(L)'
;SPIGRTPRSNPATYTGAFSPIRDWFAALPEAKTRGYKPGRFSFNVKGGRCEACQGDGVIKIEMHFLPDVYVQCDVCHGKRYNRETLEIRFRDKSIADVLDMTIDEGANFFKAVPTIRDKMLTLQKVGLGYIHLGQQATTLSGGEAQRVKLSKELSKRATGKTLYILDEPTTGLHFADVEKLLEVLHTLVDTGNTVIVIEHNLEVIKTADWVIDLGPGGGTKGGKIVATGTPETVAKVKESYTGQYLMPYFNKARIKKEA
;
A
#
# COMPACT_ATOMS: atom_id res chain seq x y z
N SER A 1 9.65 2.82 6.67
CA SER A 1 9.40 4.26 6.82
C SER A 1 8.08 4.65 6.15
N PRO A 2 7.33 5.60 6.70
CA PRO A 2 6.01 5.99 6.18
C PRO A 2 6.08 6.56 4.76
N ILE A 3 4.98 6.53 4.01
CA ILE A 3 4.87 7.13 2.67
C ILE A 3 4.74 8.67 2.70
N GLY A 4 4.61 9.24 3.89
CA GLY A 4 4.57 10.67 4.17
C GLY A 4 4.30 10.95 5.63
N ARG A 5 4.53 12.19 6.06
CA ARG A 5 4.40 12.62 7.47
C ARG A 5 3.30 13.66 7.67
N THR A 6 2.60 14.03 6.61
CA THR A 6 1.55 15.08 6.66
C THR A 6 0.18 14.48 6.33
N PRO A 7 -0.91 15.07 6.80
CA PRO A 7 -2.27 14.64 6.47
C PRO A 7 -2.59 14.67 4.96
N ARG A 8 -1.79 15.41 4.18
CA ARG A 8 -1.92 15.50 2.71
C ARG A 8 -1.28 14.34 1.95
N SER A 9 -0.38 13.59 2.59
CA SER A 9 0.19 12.38 2.01
C SER A 9 -0.82 11.25 2.07
N ASN A 10 -1.07 10.59 0.94
CA ASN A 10 -2.03 9.48 0.84
C ASN A 10 -1.64 8.52 -0.30
N PRO A 11 -2.26 7.33 -0.41
CA PRO A 11 -1.97 6.36 -1.46
C PRO A 11 -2.09 6.94 -2.87
N ALA A 12 -3.13 7.72 -3.17
CA ALA A 12 -3.33 8.29 -4.50
C ALA A 12 -2.22 9.26 -4.92
N THR A 13 -1.75 10.10 -3.98
CA THR A 13 -0.63 11.03 -4.27
C THR A 13 0.69 10.31 -4.41
N TYR A 14 0.95 9.34 -3.54
CA TYR A 14 2.22 8.61 -3.52
C TYR A 14 2.44 7.77 -4.78
N THR A 15 1.42 7.07 -5.25
CA THR A 15 1.47 6.22 -6.45
C THR A 15 1.36 7.01 -7.75
N GLY A 16 1.03 8.29 -7.67
CA GLY A 16 0.78 9.14 -8.83
C GLY A 16 -0.59 8.91 -9.48
N ALA A 17 -1.52 8.22 -8.81
CA ALA A 17 -2.89 8.05 -9.29
C ALA A 17 -3.70 9.36 -9.24
N PHE A 18 -3.33 10.27 -8.34
CA PHE A 18 -4.07 11.52 -8.14
C PHE A 18 -3.93 12.51 -9.30
N SER A 19 -2.79 12.52 -10.00
CA SER A 19 -2.59 13.42 -11.15
C SER A 19 -3.58 13.16 -12.27
N PRO A 20 -3.71 11.94 -12.83
CA PRO A 20 -4.71 11.68 -13.87
C PRO A 20 -6.15 11.84 -13.38
N ILE A 21 -6.45 11.65 -12.08
CA ILE A 21 -7.78 11.96 -11.53
C ILE A 21 -8.07 13.46 -11.63
N ARG A 22 -7.13 14.32 -11.24
CA ARG A 22 -7.29 15.78 -11.36
C ARG A 22 -7.45 16.23 -12.81
N ASP A 23 -6.67 15.67 -13.73
CA ASP A 23 -6.74 15.93 -15.15
C ASP A 23 -8.12 15.52 -15.71
N TRP A 24 -8.65 14.39 -15.26
CA TRP A 24 -9.97 13.92 -15.62
C TRP A 24 -11.07 14.90 -15.18
N PHE A 25 -11.06 15.34 -13.92
CA PHE A 25 -12.03 16.32 -13.42
C PHE A 25 -11.93 17.67 -14.13
N ALA A 26 -10.73 18.14 -14.47
CA ALA A 26 -10.52 19.37 -15.21
C ALA A 26 -11.00 19.26 -16.67
N ALA A 27 -11.05 18.06 -17.23
CA ALA A 27 -11.56 17.80 -18.59
C ALA A 27 -13.08 17.74 -18.68
N LEU A 28 -13.80 17.68 -17.56
CA LEU A 28 -15.26 17.66 -17.56
C LEU A 28 -15.85 18.96 -18.14
N PRO A 29 -16.98 18.90 -18.87
CA PRO A 29 -17.59 20.06 -19.52
C PRO A 29 -17.83 21.23 -18.55
N GLU A 30 -18.39 20.96 -17.38
CA GLU A 30 -18.67 21.98 -16.38
C GLU A 30 -17.37 22.63 -15.83
N ALA A 31 -16.32 21.86 -15.59
CA ALA A 31 -15.03 22.38 -15.17
C ALA A 31 -14.41 23.30 -16.24
N LYS A 32 -14.51 22.91 -17.52
CA LYS A 32 -14.05 23.72 -18.65
C LYS A 32 -14.82 25.03 -18.77
N THR A 33 -16.15 24.98 -18.64
CA THR A 33 -17.01 26.19 -18.70
C THR A 33 -16.64 27.18 -17.60
N ARG A 34 -16.26 26.69 -16.40
CA ARG A 34 -15.80 27.52 -15.28
C ARG A 34 -14.32 27.91 -15.37
N GLY A 35 -13.58 27.46 -16.39
CA GLY A 35 -12.16 27.73 -16.58
C GLY A 35 -11.27 27.00 -15.54
N TYR A 36 -11.76 25.91 -14.95
CA TYR A 36 -11.03 25.15 -13.93
C TYR A 36 -9.94 24.27 -14.57
N LYS A 37 -8.72 24.46 -14.12
CA LYS A 37 -7.55 23.67 -14.53
C LYS A 37 -7.26 22.56 -13.50
N PRO A 38 -6.38 21.59 -13.79
CA PRO A 38 -6.04 20.50 -12.84
C PRO A 38 -5.59 20.98 -11.46
N GLY A 39 -4.98 22.16 -11.36
CA GLY A 39 -4.61 22.78 -10.08
C GLY A 39 -5.79 23.07 -9.16
N ARG A 40 -6.98 23.35 -9.71
CA ARG A 40 -8.20 23.55 -8.95
C ARG A 40 -8.59 22.33 -8.12
N PHE A 41 -8.31 21.15 -8.65
CA PHE A 41 -8.59 19.86 -8.05
C PHE A 41 -7.45 19.31 -7.17
N SER A 42 -6.46 20.15 -6.86
CA SER A 42 -5.39 19.83 -5.91
C SER A 42 -5.68 20.43 -4.54
N PHE A 43 -5.71 19.59 -3.52
CA PHE A 43 -5.81 20.07 -2.12
C PHE A 43 -4.50 20.70 -1.61
N ASN A 44 -3.41 20.63 -2.39
CA ASN A 44 -2.12 21.26 -2.04
C ASN A 44 -1.97 22.68 -2.56
N VAL A 45 -2.83 23.13 -3.49
CA VAL A 45 -2.73 24.41 -4.19
C VAL A 45 -3.91 25.30 -3.82
N LYS A 46 -3.67 26.61 -3.66
CA LYS A 46 -4.72 27.60 -3.44
C LYS A 46 -5.71 27.62 -4.61
N GLY A 47 -6.93 28.01 -4.34
CA GLY A 47 -8.00 28.21 -5.32
C GLY A 47 -9.10 27.16 -5.25
N GLY A 48 -8.77 25.86 -5.11
CA GLY A 48 -9.78 24.81 -5.00
C GLY A 48 -9.86 24.12 -3.64
N ARG A 49 -8.83 24.25 -2.83
CA ARG A 49 -8.77 23.67 -1.48
C ARG A 49 -9.59 24.45 -0.49
N CYS A 50 -9.98 23.82 0.61
CA CYS A 50 -10.49 24.51 1.77
C CYS A 50 -9.37 25.35 2.40
N GLU A 51 -9.56 26.66 2.52
CA GLU A 51 -8.53 27.54 3.08
C GLU A 51 -8.48 27.46 4.61
N ALA A 52 -9.54 27.06 5.30
CA ALA A 52 -9.55 26.90 6.76
C ALA A 52 -8.56 25.83 7.21
N CYS A 53 -8.57 24.65 6.58
CA CYS A 53 -7.63 23.57 6.86
C CYS A 53 -6.49 23.46 5.83
N GLN A 54 -6.41 24.38 4.89
CA GLN A 54 -5.41 24.40 3.81
C GLN A 54 -5.30 23.09 3.01
N GLY A 55 -6.41 22.32 2.92
CA GLY A 55 -6.50 21.06 2.23
C GLY A 55 -6.14 19.83 3.05
N ASP A 56 -5.85 19.97 4.33
CA ASP A 56 -5.55 18.84 5.22
C ASP A 56 -6.80 18.02 5.56
N GLY A 57 -8.01 18.64 5.51
CA GLY A 57 -9.26 18.04 5.94
C GLY A 57 -9.40 18.01 7.46
N VAL A 58 -8.33 18.24 8.18
CA VAL A 58 -8.24 18.27 9.64
C VAL A 58 -7.52 19.53 10.09
N ILE A 59 -7.76 19.97 11.32
CA ILE A 59 -7.06 21.06 11.99
C ILE A 59 -6.19 20.45 13.08
N LYS A 60 -4.90 20.79 13.06
CA LYS A 60 -3.95 20.38 14.08
C LYS A 60 -4.10 21.30 15.30
N ILE A 61 -4.33 20.72 16.46
CA ILE A 61 -4.31 21.40 17.76
C ILE A 61 -2.99 21.00 18.43
N GLU A 62 -2.07 21.96 18.54
CA GLU A 62 -0.78 21.76 19.20
C GLU A 62 -0.96 21.79 20.71
N MET A 63 -0.47 20.74 21.37
CA MET A 63 -0.51 20.60 22.82
C MET A 63 0.94 20.55 23.35
N HIS A 64 1.33 21.58 24.13
CA HIS A 64 2.74 21.78 24.54
C HIS A 64 3.39 20.60 25.28
N PHE A 65 2.62 19.75 25.96
CA PHE A 65 3.13 18.61 26.74
C PHE A 65 2.52 17.26 26.37
N LEU A 66 1.63 17.23 25.37
CA LEU A 66 0.94 16.02 24.90
C LEU A 66 1.09 15.90 23.38
N PRO A 67 0.88 14.71 22.80
CA PRO A 67 0.84 14.57 21.37
C PRO A 67 -0.19 15.47 20.72
N ASP A 68 0.13 16.04 19.55
CA ASP A 68 -0.79 16.86 18.77
C ASP A 68 -2.10 16.13 18.47
N VAL A 69 -3.22 16.82 18.61
CA VAL A 69 -4.54 16.28 18.29
C VAL A 69 -5.00 16.82 16.94
N TYR A 70 -5.56 15.95 16.12
CA TYR A 70 -6.14 16.31 14.83
C TYR A 70 -7.65 16.19 14.90
N VAL A 71 -8.36 17.30 14.69
CA VAL A 71 -9.82 17.35 14.64
C VAL A 71 -10.29 17.61 13.22
N GLN A 72 -11.44 17.08 12.87
CA GLN A 72 -12.03 17.31 11.56
C GLN A 72 -12.30 18.82 11.34
N CYS A 73 -12.02 19.32 10.15
CA CYS A 73 -12.25 20.72 9.81
C CYS A 73 -13.76 21.02 9.74
N ASP A 74 -14.24 21.95 10.53
CA ASP A 74 -15.65 22.35 10.62
C ASP A 74 -16.19 22.98 9.33
N VAL A 75 -15.32 23.57 8.51
CA VAL A 75 -15.71 24.24 7.27
C VAL A 75 -15.92 23.25 6.12
N CYS A 76 -14.99 22.31 5.92
CA CYS A 76 -15.09 21.36 4.81
C CYS A 76 -15.51 19.95 5.24
N HIS A 77 -15.68 19.70 6.52
CA HIS A 77 -16.07 18.40 7.09
C HIS A 77 -15.23 17.23 6.55
N GLY A 78 -13.90 17.43 6.53
CA GLY A 78 -12.94 16.44 6.05
C GLY A 78 -12.75 16.39 4.53
N LYS A 79 -13.57 17.09 3.74
CA LYS A 79 -13.58 17.02 2.27
C LYS A 79 -12.39 17.69 1.58
N ARG A 80 -11.58 18.47 2.29
CA ARG A 80 -10.35 19.12 1.81
C ARG A 80 -10.52 20.25 0.79
N TYR A 81 -11.68 20.42 0.17
CA TYR A 81 -11.97 21.37 -0.91
C TYR A 81 -13.01 22.40 -0.50
N ASN A 82 -13.02 23.51 -1.23
CA ASN A 82 -14.10 24.48 -1.14
C ASN A 82 -15.36 23.99 -1.88
N ARG A 83 -16.50 24.65 -1.60
CA ARG A 83 -17.80 24.28 -2.14
C ARG A 83 -17.84 24.26 -3.65
N GLU A 84 -17.29 25.26 -4.31
CA GLU A 84 -17.35 25.44 -5.76
C GLU A 84 -16.58 24.31 -6.47
N THR A 85 -15.49 23.82 -5.91
CA THR A 85 -14.74 22.66 -6.46
C THR A 85 -15.53 21.36 -6.30
N LEU A 86 -16.28 21.20 -5.19
CA LEU A 86 -17.09 20.02 -4.93
C LEU A 86 -18.38 19.95 -5.78
N GLU A 87 -18.79 21.06 -6.40
CA GLU A 87 -19.91 21.07 -7.34
C GLU A 87 -19.58 20.35 -8.63
N ILE A 88 -18.30 20.28 -9.04
CA ILE A 88 -17.89 19.52 -10.22
C ILE A 88 -18.00 18.03 -9.93
N ARG A 89 -18.82 17.33 -10.69
CA ARG A 89 -19.13 15.91 -10.47
C ARG A 89 -18.94 15.08 -11.73
N PHE A 90 -18.43 13.89 -11.52
CA PHE A 90 -18.38 12.82 -12.52
C PHE A 90 -19.18 11.64 -11.98
N ARG A 91 -20.26 11.23 -12.69
CA ARG A 91 -21.20 10.20 -12.24
C ARG A 91 -21.66 10.45 -10.78
N ASP A 92 -22.12 11.66 -10.51
CA ASP A 92 -22.61 12.14 -9.22
C ASP A 92 -21.58 12.17 -8.08
N LYS A 93 -20.30 11.90 -8.35
CA LYS A 93 -19.21 11.94 -7.37
C LYS A 93 -18.32 13.15 -7.58
N SER A 94 -18.08 13.92 -6.52
CA SER A 94 -17.06 14.96 -6.46
C SER A 94 -15.67 14.35 -6.33
N ILE A 95 -14.63 15.17 -6.49
CA ILE A 95 -13.24 14.70 -6.26
C ILE A 95 -13.01 14.28 -4.81
N ALA A 96 -13.69 14.86 -3.83
CA ALA A 96 -13.63 14.42 -2.44
C ALA A 96 -14.25 13.03 -2.26
N ASP A 97 -15.40 12.78 -2.89
CA ASP A 97 -16.05 11.46 -2.85
C ASP A 97 -15.16 10.40 -3.50
N VAL A 98 -14.41 10.75 -4.55
CA VAL A 98 -13.43 9.83 -5.18
C VAL A 98 -12.26 9.52 -4.24
N LEU A 99 -11.76 10.51 -3.50
CA LEU A 99 -10.69 10.27 -2.51
C LEU A 99 -11.17 9.41 -1.34
N ASP A 100 -12.47 9.43 -1.05
CA ASP A 100 -13.08 8.60 0.00
C ASP A 100 -13.44 7.18 -0.46
N MET A 101 -13.36 6.89 -1.76
CA MET A 101 -13.51 5.53 -2.28
C MET A 101 -12.36 4.63 -1.82
N THR A 102 -12.68 3.36 -1.56
CA THR A 102 -11.66 2.33 -1.48
C THR A 102 -10.98 2.16 -2.85
N ILE A 103 -9.80 1.56 -2.88
CA ILE A 103 -9.11 1.28 -4.14
C ILE A 103 -9.95 0.36 -5.04
N ASP A 104 -10.67 -0.60 -4.47
CA ASP A 104 -11.57 -1.50 -5.20
C ASP A 104 -12.73 -0.74 -5.84
N GLU A 105 -13.40 0.13 -5.09
CA GLU A 105 -14.45 1.01 -5.61
C GLU A 105 -13.93 1.94 -6.69
N GLY A 106 -12.76 2.56 -6.47
CA GLY A 106 -12.11 3.43 -7.43
C GLY A 106 -11.75 2.74 -8.73
N ALA A 107 -11.21 1.52 -8.67
CA ALA A 107 -10.89 0.72 -9.85
C ALA A 107 -12.14 0.41 -10.69
N ASN A 108 -13.26 0.10 -10.04
CA ASN A 108 -14.54 -0.12 -10.72
C ASN A 108 -15.13 1.19 -11.26
N PHE A 109 -15.07 2.27 -10.49
CA PHE A 109 -15.58 3.58 -10.88
C PHE A 109 -14.88 4.12 -12.15
N PHE A 110 -13.55 3.95 -12.23
CA PHE A 110 -12.74 4.37 -13.36
C PHE A 110 -12.41 3.25 -14.36
N LYS A 111 -13.20 2.16 -14.40
CA LYS A 111 -12.93 1.01 -15.27
C LYS A 111 -12.72 1.38 -16.75
N ALA A 112 -13.41 2.42 -17.23
CA ALA A 112 -13.29 2.93 -18.59
C ALA A 112 -12.15 3.94 -18.81
N VAL A 113 -11.34 4.25 -17.76
CA VAL A 113 -10.24 5.21 -17.81
C VAL A 113 -8.93 4.51 -17.46
N PRO A 114 -8.23 3.91 -18.45
CA PRO A 114 -7.07 3.04 -18.20
C PRO A 114 -5.96 3.72 -17.37
N THR A 115 -5.67 4.99 -17.64
CA THR A 115 -4.63 5.76 -16.95
C THR A 115 -4.84 5.87 -15.44
N ILE A 116 -6.09 5.85 -14.97
CA ILE A 116 -6.45 5.87 -13.56
C ILE A 116 -6.61 4.43 -13.05
N ARG A 117 -7.38 3.61 -13.76
CA ARG A 117 -7.66 2.21 -13.41
C ARG A 117 -6.37 1.42 -13.16
N ASP A 118 -5.40 1.48 -14.06
CA ASP A 118 -4.19 0.65 -13.99
C ASP A 118 -3.34 0.97 -12.74
N LYS A 119 -3.37 2.21 -12.26
CA LYS A 119 -2.75 2.58 -10.97
C LYS A 119 -3.44 1.93 -9.78
N MET A 120 -4.77 1.85 -9.82
CA MET A 120 -5.56 1.19 -8.76
C MET A 120 -5.39 -0.33 -8.81
N LEU A 121 -5.37 -0.93 -10.00
CA LEU A 121 -5.10 -2.37 -10.17
C LEU A 121 -3.73 -2.76 -9.59
N THR A 122 -2.72 -1.90 -9.71
CA THR A 122 -1.41 -2.17 -9.11
C THR A 122 -1.47 -2.18 -7.58
N LEU A 123 -2.29 -1.31 -6.96
CA LEU A 123 -2.53 -1.33 -5.52
C LEU A 123 -3.33 -2.57 -5.08
N GLN A 124 -4.31 -3.01 -5.87
CA GLN A 124 -5.05 -4.25 -5.61
C GLN A 124 -4.15 -5.49 -5.63
N LYS A 125 -3.20 -5.55 -6.57
CA LYS A 125 -2.24 -6.67 -6.66
C LYS A 125 -1.41 -6.88 -5.40
N VAL A 126 -1.19 -5.83 -4.61
CA VAL A 126 -0.48 -5.92 -3.33
C VAL A 126 -1.43 -6.04 -2.13
N GLY A 127 -2.70 -6.39 -2.34
CA GLY A 127 -3.68 -6.60 -1.27
C GLY A 127 -4.15 -5.33 -0.58
N LEU A 128 -4.18 -4.18 -1.28
CA LEU A 128 -4.60 -2.89 -0.73
C LEU A 128 -5.96 -2.43 -1.27
N GLY A 129 -6.81 -3.34 -1.77
CA GLY A 129 -8.12 -2.98 -2.31
C GLY A 129 -9.04 -2.26 -1.33
N TYR A 130 -8.90 -2.56 -0.04
CA TYR A 130 -9.76 -2.07 1.05
C TYR A 130 -9.41 -0.68 1.58
N ILE A 131 -8.19 -0.17 1.38
CA ILE A 131 -7.81 1.17 1.86
C ILE A 131 -8.39 2.26 0.96
N HIS A 132 -8.64 3.45 1.56
CA HIS A 132 -9.17 4.58 0.79
C HIS A 132 -8.07 5.29 -0.01
N LEU A 133 -8.42 5.79 -1.20
CA LEU A 133 -7.51 6.53 -2.08
C LEU A 133 -6.88 7.75 -1.40
N GLY A 134 -7.70 8.50 -0.65
CA GLY A 134 -7.29 9.68 0.10
C GLY A 134 -6.92 9.42 1.56
N GLN A 135 -6.79 8.16 1.99
CA GLN A 135 -6.44 7.82 3.37
C GLN A 135 -5.11 8.46 3.78
N GLN A 136 -5.09 9.12 4.92
CA GLN A 136 -3.89 9.79 5.41
C GLN A 136 -2.77 8.77 5.64
N ALA A 137 -1.56 9.09 5.18
CA ALA A 137 -0.40 8.22 5.33
C ALA A 137 -0.06 7.88 6.79
N THR A 138 -0.41 8.77 7.71
CA THR A 138 -0.20 8.61 9.16
C THR A 138 -1.13 7.58 9.80
N THR A 139 -2.21 7.20 9.13
CA THR A 139 -3.18 6.19 9.61
C THR A 139 -2.92 4.80 9.04
N LEU A 140 -1.97 4.68 8.10
CA LEU A 140 -1.57 3.40 7.53
C LEU A 140 -0.66 2.64 8.49
N SER A 141 -0.88 1.33 8.60
CA SER A 141 0.05 0.43 9.26
C SER A 141 1.40 0.37 8.53
N GLY A 142 2.43 -0.13 9.22
CA GLY A 142 3.75 -0.32 8.60
C GLY A 142 3.71 -1.18 7.35
N GLY A 143 2.97 -2.29 7.38
CA GLY A 143 2.79 -3.20 6.25
C GLY A 143 2.03 -2.56 5.09
N GLU A 144 0.96 -1.79 5.35
CA GLU A 144 0.22 -1.06 4.31
C GLU A 144 1.10 -0.02 3.62
N ALA A 145 1.87 0.76 4.40
CA ALA A 145 2.79 1.74 3.85
C ALA A 145 3.89 1.08 2.98
N GLN A 146 4.40 -0.09 3.35
CA GLN A 146 5.34 -0.86 2.55
C GLN A 146 4.70 -1.33 1.24
N ARG A 147 3.49 -1.86 1.28
CA ARG A 147 2.77 -2.32 0.09
C ARG A 147 2.42 -1.18 -0.87
N VAL A 148 2.08 0.01 -0.35
CA VAL A 148 1.92 1.22 -1.20
C VAL A 148 3.23 1.56 -1.92
N LYS A 149 4.39 1.44 -1.25
CA LYS A 149 5.69 1.63 -1.90
C LYS A 149 5.95 0.56 -2.96
N LEU A 150 5.68 -0.70 -2.63
CA LEU A 150 5.84 -1.83 -3.55
C LEU A 150 4.98 -1.64 -4.80
N SER A 151 3.73 -1.22 -4.68
CA SER A 151 2.85 -0.94 -5.84
C SER A 151 3.42 0.12 -6.77
N LYS A 152 4.07 1.16 -6.21
CA LYS A 152 4.75 2.18 -7.01
C LYS A 152 5.95 1.61 -7.76
N GLU A 153 6.74 0.74 -7.13
CA GLU A 153 7.89 0.09 -7.79
C GLU A 153 7.42 -0.84 -8.92
N LEU A 154 6.34 -1.60 -8.73
CA LEU A 154 5.72 -2.42 -9.77
C LEU A 154 5.21 -1.62 -10.98
N SER A 155 4.88 -0.36 -10.78
CA SER A 155 4.46 0.53 -11.87
C SER A 155 5.63 1.04 -12.72
N LYS A 156 6.88 0.81 -12.29
CA LYS A 156 8.09 1.19 -13.03
C LYS A 156 8.53 0.07 -13.96
N ARG A 157 9.28 0.43 -15.00
CA ARG A 157 9.93 -0.57 -15.86
C ARG A 157 10.98 -1.33 -15.04
N ALA A 158 10.89 -2.64 -15.00
CA ALA A 158 11.85 -3.49 -14.31
C ALA A 158 13.26 -3.34 -14.95
N THR A 159 14.27 -3.14 -14.11
CA THR A 159 15.69 -3.07 -14.54
C THR A 159 16.44 -4.39 -14.31
N GLY A 160 15.87 -5.30 -13.50
CA GLY A 160 16.47 -6.59 -13.13
C GLY A 160 17.73 -6.47 -12.24
N LYS A 161 17.94 -5.32 -11.59
CA LYS A 161 19.15 -5.05 -10.76
C LYS A 161 18.81 -4.36 -9.44
N THR A 162 17.61 -4.57 -8.91
CA THR A 162 17.14 -3.92 -7.69
C THR A 162 17.14 -4.91 -6.54
N LEU A 163 17.62 -4.49 -5.37
CA LEU A 163 17.46 -5.21 -4.11
C LEU A 163 16.26 -4.61 -3.35
N TYR A 164 15.26 -5.45 -3.09
CA TYR A 164 14.11 -5.11 -2.25
C TYR A 164 14.28 -5.74 -0.87
N ILE A 165 14.12 -4.95 0.18
CA ILE A 165 14.12 -5.43 1.56
C ILE A 165 12.77 -5.09 2.15
N LEU A 166 12.01 -6.11 2.53
CA LEU A 166 10.67 -6.02 3.07
C LEU A 166 10.65 -6.58 4.50
N ASP A 167 10.04 -5.83 5.40
CA ASP A 167 9.94 -6.17 6.82
C ASP A 167 8.48 -6.44 7.16
N GLU A 168 8.15 -7.69 7.45
CA GLU A 168 6.80 -8.20 7.75
C GLU A 168 5.72 -7.70 6.77
N PRO A 169 5.88 -7.86 5.45
CA PRO A 169 4.94 -7.30 4.48
C PRO A 169 3.55 -7.97 4.52
N THR A 170 3.41 -9.13 5.18
CA THR A 170 2.12 -9.82 5.33
C THR A 170 1.32 -9.35 6.54
N THR A 171 1.86 -8.46 7.37
CA THR A 171 1.15 -7.96 8.56
C THR A 171 -0.20 -7.35 8.20
N GLY A 172 -1.27 -7.84 8.84
CA GLY A 172 -2.64 -7.39 8.61
C GLY A 172 -3.28 -7.87 7.31
N LEU A 173 -2.67 -8.82 6.58
CA LEU A 173 -3.26 -9.43 5.40
C LEU A 173 -4.13 -10.65 5.74
N HIS A 174 -5.24 -10.78 5.01
CA HIS A 174 -5.98 -12.02 4.91
C HIS A 174 -5.21 -13.04 4.03
N PHE A 175 -5.44 -14.34 4.22
CA PHE A 175 -4.74 -15.40 3.47
C PHE A 175 -4.78 -15.22 1.95
N ALA A 176 -5.93 -14.83 1.38
CA ALA A 176 -6.07 -14.56 -0.04
C ALA A 176 -5.20 -13.39 -0.55
N ASP A 177 -4.91 -12.41 0.30
CA ASP A 177 -4.07 -11.27 -0.05
C ASP A 177 -2.58 -11.60 0.12
N VAL A 178 -2.23 -12.54 1.01
CA VAL A 178 -0.87 -13.10 1.09
C VAL A 178 -0.49 -13.78 -0.22
N GLU A 179 -1.40 -14.56 -0.82
CA GLU A 179 -1.18 -15.21 -2.11
C GLU A 179 -0.88 -14.21 -3.21
N LYS A 180 -1.71 -13.16 -3.34
CA LYS A 180 -1.46 -12.05 -4.30
C LYS A 180 -0.12 -11.37 -4.08
N LEU A 181 0.26 -11.13 -2.81
CA LEU A 181 1.56 -10.53 -2.49
C LEU A 181 2.70 -11.45 -2.93
N LEU A 182 2.59 -12.78 -2.70
CA LEU A 182 3.59 -13.75 -3.12
C LEU A 182 3.76 -13.77 -4.64
N GLU A 183 2.67 -13.76 -5.42
CA GLU A 183 2.72 -13.65 -6.89
C GLU A 183 3.53 -12.42 -7.34
N VAL A 184 3.32 -11.30 -6.66
CA VAL A 184 4.05 -10.05 -6.93
C VAL A 184 5.53 -10.20 -6.60
N LEU A 185 5.89 -10.77 -5.44
CA LEU A 185 7.27 -10.96 -5.03
C LEU A 185 8.01 -11.91 -5.98
N HIS A 186 7.39 -13.01 -6.39
CA HIS A 186 7.94 -13.93 -7.39
C HIS A 186 8.14 -13.23 -8.74
N THR A 187 7.16 -12.44 -9.20
CA THR A 187 7.31 -11.66 -10.44
C THR A 187 8.52 -10.71 -10.39
N LEU A 188 8.80 -10.10 -9.24
CA LEU A 188 9.99 -9.25 -9.07
C LEU A 188 11.29 -10.07 -9.18
N VAL A 189 11.33 -11.25 -8.57
CA VAL A 189 12.49 -12.16 -8.67
C VAL A 189 12.69 -12.66 -10.11
N ASP A 190 11.62 -13.11 -10.76
CA ASP A 190 11.65 -13.62 -12.14
C ASP A 190 12.12 -12.57 -13.14
N THR A 191 11.93 -11.29 -12.85
CA THR A 191 12.46 -10.16 -13.64
C THR A 191 13.91 -9.82 -13.32
N GLY A 192 14.62 -10.64 -12.53
CA GLY A 192 16.06 -10.55 -12.25
C GLY A 192 16.42 -9.72 -11.01
N ASN A 193 15.45 -9.32 -10.21
CA ASN A 193 15.70 -8.61 -8.96
C ASN A 193 15.99 -9.57 -7.80
N THR A 194 16.54 -9.03 -6.72
CA THR A 194 16.72 -9.75 -5.45
C THR A 194 15.72 -9.25 -4.43
N VAL A 195 15.01 -10.15 -3.77
CA VAL A 195 14.02 -9.82 -2.74
C VAL A 195 14.43 -10.50 -1.42
N ILE A 196 14.62 -9.70 -0.38
CA ILE A 196 14.85 -10.18 0.99
C ILE A 196 13.59 -9.83 1.78
N VAL A 197 13.01 -10.85 2.41
CA VAL A 197 11.79 -10.69 3.24
C VAL A 197 12.11 -11.13 4.66
N ILE A 198 11.86 -10.25 5.63
CA ILE A 198 11.88 -10.59 7.05
C ILE A 198 10.45 -11.00 7.39
N GLU A 199 10.24 -12.27 7.72
CA GLU A 199 8.89 -12.81 7.93
C GLU A 199 8.88 -13.97 8.91
N HIS A 200 7.72 -14.16 9.52
CA HIS A 200 7.39 -15.32 10.34
C HIS A 200 6.16 -16.10 9.81
N ASN A 201 5.56 -15.62 8.72
CA ASN A 201 4.45 -16.28 8.05
C ASN A 201 4.96 -17.49 7.25
N LEU A 202 4.53 -18.69 7.62
CA LEU A 202 4.98 -19.95 7.00
C LEU A 202 4.58 -20.06 5.53
N GLU A 203 3.49 -19.41 5.10
CA GLU A 203 3.10 -19.38 3.68
C GLU A 203 4.15 -18.66 2.82
N VAL A 204 4.78 -17.62 3.36
CA VAL A 204 5.89 -16.92 2.70
C VAL A 204 7.17 -17.74 2.76
N ILE A 205 7.53 -18.23 3.97
CA ILE A 205 8.79 -18.93 4.20
C ILE A 205 8.91 -20.20 3.34
N LYS A 206 7.81 -20.98 3.21
CA LYS A 206 7.80 -22.22 2.42
C LYS A 206 7.99 -22.00 0.91
N THR A 207 7.76 -20.78 0.40
CA THR A 207 7.89 -20.44 -1.02
C THR A 207 9.19 -19.73 -1.35
N ALA A 208 10.05 -19.47 -0.35
CA ALA A 208 11.33 -18.81 -0.54
C ALA A 208 12.33 -19.75 -1.25
N ASP A 209 13.22 -19.19 -2.07
CA ASP A 209 14.34 -19.93 -2.66
C ASP A 209 15.40 -20.28 -1.61
N TRP A 210 15.58 -19.38 -0.62
CA TRP A 210 16.57 -19.52 0.44
C TRP A 210 16.06 -18.93 1.74
N VAL A 211 16.29 -19.63 2.84
CA VAL A 211 15.91 -19.22 4.20
C VAL A 211 17.20 -19.05 5.04
N ILE A 212 17.24 -17.99 5.84
CA ILE A 212 18.24 -17.76 6.89
C ILE A 212 17.46 -17.68 8.18
N ASP A 213 17.52 -18.73 9.01
CA ASP A 213 16.81 -18.81 10.30
C ASP A 213 17.69 -18.28 11.43
N LEU A 214 17.18 -17.30 12.15
CA LEU A 214 17.86 -16.65 13.26
C LEU A 214 17.21 -17.06 14.59
N GLY A 215 18.03 -17.48 15.53
CA GLY A 215 17.53 -17.92 16.84
C GLY A 215 18.64 -18.22 17.86
N PRO A 216 18.37 -19.15 18.82
CA PRO A 216 17.08 -19.78 19.13
C PRO A 216 16.10 -18.88 19.89
N GLY A 217 16.58 -17.78 20.51
CA GLY A 217 15.76 -16.84 21.26
C GLY A 217 15.97 -15.40 20.83
N GLY A 218 15.40 -14.45 21.58
CA GLY A 218 15.56 -13.01 21.36
C GLY A 218 16.65 -12.38 22.27
N GLY A 219 17.00 -11.11 21.98
CA GLY A 219 17.96 -10.35 22.79
C GLY A 219 19.36 -10.94 22.78
N THR A 220 20.03 -10.91 23.93
CA THR A 220 21.41 -11.39 24.10
C THR A 220 21.61 -12.90 23.87
N LYS A 221 20.52 -13.70 23.90
CA LYS A 221 20.51 -15.14 23.63
C LYS A 221 20.10 -15.51 22.21
N GLY A 222 19.77 -14.50 21.36
CA GLY A 222 19.32 -14.67 19.99
C GLY A 222 20.30 -14.12 18.96
N GLY A 223 19.79 -13.97 17.74
CA GLY A 223 20.52 -13.36 16.63
C GLY A 223 21.66 -14.23 16.05
N LYS A 224 21.70 -15.53 16.39
CA LYS A 224 22.63 -16.49 15.76
C LYS A 224 21.94 -17.16 14.58
N ILE A 225 22.72 -17.47 13.55
CA ILE A 225 22.23 -18.29 12.45
C ILE A 225 22.10 -19.73 12.96
N VAL A 226 20.86 -20.23 12.98
CA VAL A 226 20.53 -21.60 13.42
C VAL A 226 20.53 -22.55 12.22
N ALA A 227 19.98 -22.11 11.10
CA ALA A 227 19.90 -22.87 9.86
C ALA A 227 19.93 -21.95 8.63
N THR A 228 20.48 -22.46 7.52
CA THR A 228 20.41 -21.82 6.21
C THR A 228 20.18 -22.87 5.13
N GLY A 229 19.49 -22.51 4.08
CA GLY A 229 19.23 -23.38 2.94
C GLY A 229 17.84 -23.20 2.34
N THR A 230 17.47 -24.13 1.49
CA THR A 230 16.09 -24.17 0.98
C THR A 230 15.12 -24.46 2.16
N PRO A 231 13.84 -24.11 2.05
CA PRO A 231 12.85 -24.40 3.09
C PRO A 231 12.84 -25.89 3.50
N GLU A 232 13.01 -26.81 2.53
CA GLU A 232 13.06 -28.26 2.77
C GLU A 232 14.33 -28.67 3.55
N THR A 233 15.44 -27.97 3.34
CA THR A 233 16.69 -28.19 4.08
C THR A 233 16.55 -27.72 5.51
N VAL A 234 16.01 -26.51 5.71
CA VAL A 234 15.77 -25.91 7.03
C VAL A 234 14.77 -26.75 7.83
N ALA A 235 13.74 -27.30 7.18
CA ALA A 235 12.74 -28.16 7.80
C ALA A 235 13.35 -29.42 8.46
N LYS A 236 14.53 -29.86 8.07
CA LYS A 236 15.22 -31.05 8.62
C LYS A 236 16.13 -30.72 9.82
N VAL A 237 16.37 -29.43 10.09
CA VAL A 237 17.24 -28.99 11.19
C VAL A 237 16.46 -28.99 12.49
N LYS A 238 16.83 -29.87 13.40
CA LYS A 238 16.10 -30.07 14.68
C LYS A 238 16.14 -28.85 15.61
N GLU A 239 17.20 -28.07 15.56
CA GLU A 239 17.43 -26.87 16.35
C GLU A 239 16.63 -25.67 15.82
N SER A 240 16.15 -25.74 14.59
CA SER A 240 15.35 -24.69 13.97
C SER A 240 13.87 -24.82 14.35
N TYR A 241 13.36 -23.87 15.12
CA TYR A 241 11.92 -23.79 15.38
C TYR A 241 11.12 -23.57 14.08
N THR A 242 11.59 -22.68 13.22
CA THR A 242 11.00 -22.47 11.88
C THR A 242 10.96 -23.78 11.10
N GLY A 243 12.04 -24.55 11.12
CA GLY A 243 12.14 -25.85 10.48
C GLY A 243 11.10 -26.86 11.00
N GLN A 244 10.92 -26.93 12.32
CA GLN A 244 9.93 -27.82 12.95
C GLN A 244 8.49 -27.50 12.46
N TYR A 245 8.13 -26.22 12.33
CA TYR A 245 6.83 -25.78 11.81
C TYR A 245 6.68 -25.96 10.29
N LEU A 246 7.78 -25.93 9.52
CA LEU A 246 7.76 -26.20 8.07
C LEU A 246 7.60 -27.71 7.73
N MET A 247 8.12 -28.59 8.59
CA MET A 247 8.12 -30.04 8.34
C MET A 247 6.77 -30.63 7.91
N PRO A 248 5.63 -30.28 8.55
CA PRO A 248 4.33 -30.81 8.17
C PRO A 248 3.89 -30.46 6.75
N TYR A 249 4.32 -29.30 6.22
CA TYR A 249 3.97 -28.87 4.86
C TYR A 249 4.63 -29.77 3.82
N PHE A 250 5.86 -30.18 4.01
CA PHE A 250 6.61 -31.03 3.07
C PHE A 250 6.22 -32.51 3.19
N ASN A 251 5.86 -32.99 4.37
CA ASN A 251 5.38 -34.37 4.56
C ASN A 251 4.02 -34.60 3.88
N LYS A 252 3.08 -33.64 3.95
CA LYS A 252 1.79 -33.73 3.24
C LYS A 252 1.92 -33.73 1.73
N ALA A 253 2.90 -33.02 1.17
CA ALA A 253 3.16 -33.01 -0.28
C ALA A 253 3.70 -34.35 -0.79
N ARG A 254 4.42 -35.11 0.05
CA ARG A 254 4.95 -36.44 -0.26
C ARG A 254 3.83 -37.47 -0.36
N ILE A 255 2.89 -37.44 0.58
CA ILE A 255 1.73 -38.36 0.61
C ILE A 255 0.81 -38.14 -0.62
N LYS A 256 0.66 -36.91 -1.12
CA LYS A 256 -0.14 -36.61 -2.33
C LYS A 256 0.52 -37.03 -3.65
N LYS A 257 1.85 -37.25 -3.67
CA LYS A 257 2.58 -37.73 -4.86
C LYS A 257 2.68 -39.27 -4.93
N GLU A 258 2.40 -39.95 -3.82
CA GLU A 258 2.45 -41.40 -3.69
C GLU A 258 1.06 -42.04 -3.75
N ALA A 259 -0.03 -41.27 -3.83
CA ALA A 259 -1.42 -41.68 -4.04
C ALA A 259 -1.91 -41.31 -5.44
#